data_4d30fb10452ac03238b894abb16e070a
#
_entry.id   4d30fb10452ac03238b894abb16e070a
#
_cell.length_a   1.000
_cell.length_b   1.000
_cell.length_c   1.000
_cell.angle_alpha   90.00
_cell.angle_beta   90.00
_cell.angle_gamma   90.00
#
_symmetry.space_group_name_H-M   'P 1'
#
loop_
_entity.id
_entity.type
_entity.pdbx_description
1 polymer ?
#
loop_
_entity_poly.entity_id
_entity_poly.type
_entity_poly.pdbx_seq_one_letter_code
_entity_poly.pdbx_strand_id
1 'polypeptide(L)'
;MSGKPASATALTLRSGVPSKGRRESRGRWFTPTKEAAIVTLSLPDLPDALPQVTDPAARPASVVKFHAPEIVFGHGSLAEAGHCALRLGARRPFVVTDPGIVEAGWVAELVGHLTAVGLPATVWTDVTPNPKDHEIAAGYERYLESGADVIIAIGGGSCIDAAKGVAILSGNGGRILDYAGVDRADRPIPPLMMIPSTSGTGADVSQFCIVTDTARAMKVTIIGRALVPDISLTDPRLLTTMPDDLNAATGLDALTHGIEAFVSRAHHPLTDIHALSAVRLIGRDLERTIVQPDDEPARTGMAQASLEAGLAFTNAILGATHAMSHQVGGLLDAPHGVCNGVLLPHVIRYNAATDPSRFAVLADAVGLPVSGVPASEAALMLADWVRALGDRVGVPKGLRELGVSEADLPRLASTTLEDACLTTNPRDTDATAVEALFRAAL
;
A
#
# COMPACT_ATOMS: atom_id res chain seq x y z
N MET A 1 -2.47 63.39 7.27
CA MET A 1 -3.38 62.72 8.22
C MET A 1 -3.00 61.25 8.18
N SER A 2 -2.01 60.84 8.82
CA SER A 2 -1.70 60.33 10.17
C SER A 2 -2.64 59.19 10.57
N GLY A 3 -2.23 57.95 10.31
CA GLY A 3 -2.76 56.72 10.86
C GLY A 3 -1.60 55.90 11.43
N LYS A 4 -1.55 55.75 12.75
CA LYS A 4 -0.51 55.08 13.51
C LYS A 4 -0.54 53.57 13.32
N PRO A 5 0.60 52.84 13.42
CA PRO A 5 0.63 51.39 13.46
C PRO A 5 0.39 50.87 14.88
N ALA A 6 -0.32 49.74 14.97
CA ALA A 6 -0.58 49.04 16.23
C ALA A 6 0.71 48.35 16.75
N SER A 7 0.94 48.50 18.04
CA SER A 7 2.10 47.98 18.78
C SER A 7 2.05 46.48 18.98
N ALA A 8 3.13 45.79 18.63
CA ALA A 8 3.39 44.41 19.03
C ALA A 8 3.80 44.39 20.53
N THR A 9 3.08 43.63 21.33
CA THR A 9 3.40 43.39 22.74
C THR A 9 4.38 42.20 22.85
N ALA A 10 5.59 42.51 23.29
CA ALA A 10 6.62 41.51 23.55
C ALA A 10 6.35 40.73 24.84
N LEU A 11 6.42 39.42 24.77
CA LEU A 11 6.35 38.53 25.92
C LEU A 11 7.72 38.50 26.63
N THR A 12 7.78 39.00 27.86
CA THR A 12 8.98 38.94 28.69
C THR A 12 8.91 37.75 29.63
N LEU A 13 9.74 36.71 29.38
CA LEU A 13 9.97 35.61 30.31
C LEU A 13 10.92 36.08 31.42
N ARG A 14 10.49 36.08 32.66
CA ARG A 14 11.36 36.23 33.85
C ARG A 14 11.79 34.84 34.32
N SER A 15 13.08 34.58 34.21
CA SER A 15 13.76 33.44 34.83
C SER A 15 14.15 33.79 36.28
N GLY A 16 13.59 33.06 37.22
CA GLY A 16 14.05 33.07 38.61
C GLY A 16 14.92 31.83 38.87
N VAL A 17 16.22 32.04 39.12
CA VAL A 17 17.15 31.00 39.59
C VAL A 17 17.31 31.16 41.09
N PRO A 18 17.14 30.11 41.88
CA PRO A 18 17.67 30.05 43.27
C PRO A 18 18.99 29.28 43.30
N SER A 19 19.88 29.83 44.13
CA SER A 19 21.28 29.43 44.35
C SER A 19 21.49 28.14 45.11
N LYS A 20 22.66 27.56 44.90
CA LYS A 20 23.33 26.38 45.39
C LYS A 20 23.13 26.06 46.90
N GLY A 21 22.86 24.79 47.18
CA GLY A 21 23.09 24.10 48.47
C GLY A 21 23.59 22.67 48.20
N ARG A 22 24.57 22.24 49.04
CA ARG A 22 25.45 21.06 48.87
C ARG A 22 24.75 19.68 48.90
N ARG A 23 25.45 18.73 48.28
CA ARG A 23 25.33 17.27 48.28
C ARG A 23 24.92 16.63 49.61
N GLU A 24 24.03 15.62 49.53
CA GLU A 24 24.29 14.29 50.06
C GLU A 24 23.41 13.23 49.39
N SER A 25 23.99 12.04 49.27
CA SER A 25 23.54 10.87 48.52
C SER A 25 22.43 10.10 49.22
N ARG A 26 21.47 9.56 48.48
CA ARG A 26 20.94 8.20 48.47
C ARG A 26 19.50 8.16 47.94
N GLY A 27 19.29 7.24 47.03
CA GLY A 27 18.11 7.03 46.21
C GLY A 27 16.76 7.01 46.94
N ARG A 28 15.79 7.58 46.25
CA ARG A 28 14.38 7.18 46.25
C ARG A 28 13.74 7.69 44.95
N TRP A 29 13.06 6.80 44.35
CA TRP A 29 12.29 7.04 43.11
C TRP A 29 11.01 7.81 43.46
N PHE A 30 10.70 8.81 42.62
CA PHE A 30 9.45 9.52 42.45
C PHE A 30 8.42 9.55 43.56
N THR A 31 8.32 10.68 44.25
CA THR A 31 7.08 11.15 44.87
C THR A 31 6.47 12.24 43.93
N PRO A 32 5.18 12.16 43.58
CA PRO A 32 4.54 13.21 42.81
C PRO A 32 4.31 14.43 43.71
N THR A 33 4.96 15.54 43.38
CA THR A 33 4.61 16.84 43.97
C THR A 33 3.33 17.33 43.34
N LYS A 34 2.30 17.51 44.17
CA LYS A 34 1.10 18.26 43.83
C LYS A 34 1.49 19.72 43.57
N GLU A 35 1.15 20.18 42.41
CA GLU A 35 0.71 21.52 41.96
C GLU A 35 0.99 21.64 40.48
N ALA A 36 0.13 21.02 39.67
CA ALA A 36 -0.03 21.42 38.28
C ALA A 36 -0.81 22.72 38.29
N ALA A 37 -0.13 23.83 38.06
CA ALA A 37 -0.81 25.09 37.77
C ALA A 37 -1.59 24.92 36.46
N ILE A 38 -2.92 24.93 36.55
CA ILE A 38 -3.78 25.01 35.36
C ILE A 38 -3.58 26.42 34.81
N VAL A 39 -2.81 26.54 33.72
CA VAL A 39 -2.73 27.78 32.95
C VAL A 39 -4.01 27.90 32.14
N THR A 40 -4.95 28.69 32.63
CA THR A 40 -6.13 29.06 31.84
C THR A 40 -5.67 30.10 30.81
N LEU A 41 -5.50 29.67 29.55
CA LEU A 41 -5.33 30.58 28.44
C LEU A 41 -6.67 31.23 28.14
N SER A 42 -6.80 32.51 28.43
CA SER A 42 -7.91 33.34 27.90
C SER A 42 -7.63 33.51 26.40
N LEU A 43 -8.40 32.88 25.56
CA LEU A 43 -8.41 33.20 24.14
C LEU A 43 -9.01 34.59 23.97
N PRO A 44 -8.43 35.45 23.10
CA PRO A 44 -9.08 36.71 22.73
C PRO A 44 -10.44 36.40 22.11
N ASP A 45 -11.42 37.30 22.37
CA ASP A 45 -12.77 37.17 21.84
C ASP A 45 -12.71 36.86 20.33
N LEU A 46 -13.09 35.65 19.96
CA LEU A 46 -13.32 35.30 18.56
C LEU A 46 -14.53 36.10 18.08
N PRO A 47 -14.50 36.68 16.88
CA PRO A 47 -15.67 37.37 16.33
C PRO A 47 -16.85 36.40 16.30
N ASP A 48 -18.03 36.86 16.76
CA ASP A 48 -19.27 36.10 16.94
C ASP A 48 -19.84 35.47 15.67
N ALA A 49 -19.20 35.57 14.52
CA ALA A 49 -19.56 34.87 13.30
C ALA A 49 -18.30 34.65 12.45
N LEU A 50 -17.88 33.39 12.35
CA LEU A 50 -17.11 32.95 11.19
C LEU A 50 -17.97 33.22 9.94
N PRO A 51 -17.41 33.79 8.85
CA PRO A 51 -18.15 33.98 7.62
C PRO A 51 -18.71 32.61 7.18
N GLN A 52 -20.03 32.50 7.16
CA GLN A 52 -20.69 31.36 6.60
C GLN A 52 -20.37 31.35 5.11
N VAL A 53 -19.60 30.35 4.68
CA VAL A 53 -19.41 30.08 3.26
C VAL A 53 -20.77 29.53 2.77
N THR A 54 -21.62 30.45 2.31
CA THR A 54 -22.91 30.12 1.69
C THR A 54 -22.71 29.86 0.20
N ASP A 55 -21.88 28.87 -0.16
CA ASP A 55 -21.94 28.26 -1.47
C ASP A 55 -22.88 27.05 -1.37
N PRO A 56 -24.10 27.10 -1.92
CA PRO A 56 -25.03 25.97 -1.89
C PRO A 56 -24.53 24.76 -2.70
N ALA A 57 -23.43 24.89 -3.44
CA ALA A 57 -22.77 23.81 -4.16
C ALA A 57 -21.59 23.19 -3.37
N ALA A 58 -21.15 23.81 -2.26
CA ALA A 58 -20.15 23.21 -1.39
C ALA A 58 -20.79 22.05 -0.62
N ARG A 59 -20.61 20.82 -1.12
CA ARG A 59 -20.86 19.64 -0.29
C ARG A 59 -20.03 19.79 0.98
N PRO A 60 -20.64 19.61 2.19
CA PRO A 60 -19.83 19.61 3.42
C PRO A 60 -18.71 18.59 3.21
N ALA A 61 -17.46 18.99 3.52
CA ALA A 61 -16.32 18.12 3.39
C ALA A 61 -16.63 16.82 4.12
N SER A 62 -16.76 15.73 3.38
CA SER A 62 -17.04 14.42 3.97
C SER A 62 -15.89 14.07 4.90
N VAL A 63 -16.20 13.59 6.10
CA VAL A 63 -15.18 13.09 7.02
C VAL A 63 -14.54 11.88 6.36
N VAL A 64 -13.24 11.98 6.09
CA VAL A 64 -12.45 10.88 5.54
C VAL A 64 -11.54 10.31 6.63
N LYS A 65 -11.26 9.02 6.55
CA LYS A 65 -10.28 8.33 7.39
C LYS A 65 -9.11 7.95 6.51
N PHE A 66 -7.90 8.19 7.00
CA PHE A 66 -6.67 7.82 6.33
C PHE A 66 -5.87 6.90 7.26
N HIS A 67 -5.54 5.71 6.78
CA HIS A 67 -4.76 4.71 7.50
C HIS A 67 -3.38 4.60 6.88
N ALA A 68 -2.35 4.60 7.74
CA ALA A 68 -0.97 4.36 7.36
C ALA A 68 -0.23 3.73 8.55
N PRO A 69 0.75 2.84 8.31
CA PRO A 69 1.67 2.37 9.33
C PRO A 69 2.70 3.44 9.73
N GLU A 70 3.53 3.15 10.72
CA GLU A 70 4.83 3.82 10.83
C GLU A 70 5.69 3.45 9.61
N ILE A 71 6.25 4.44 8.92
CA ILE A 71 7.06 4.22 7.71
C ILE A 71 8.53 4.45 8.05
N VAL A 72 9.37 3.42 7.85
CA VAL A 72 10.82 3.48 7.92
C VAL A 72 11.36 3.27 6.51
N PHE A 73 11.82 4.34 5.87
CA PHE A 73 12.18 4.35 4.45
C PHE A 73 13.60 4.84 4.23
N GLY A 74 14.34 4.15 3.40
CA GLY A 74 15.65 4.61 2.92
C GLY A 74 16.65 3.49 2.72
N HIS A 75 17.72 3.81 2.03
CA HIS A 75 18.82 2.89 1.72
C HIS A 75 19.51 2.44 3.02
N GLY A 76 19.54 1.13 3.28
CA GLY A 76 20.07 0.56 4.51
C GLY A 76 19.11 0.56 5.70
N SER A 77 17.82 0.91 5.50
CA SER A 77 16.84 0.91 6.57
C SER A 77 16.59 -0.47 7.20
N LEU A 78 16.95 -1.57 6.51
CA LEU A 78 16.88 -2.91 7.08
C LEU A 78 17.66 -3.03 8.40
N ALA A 79 18.70 -2.24 8.59
CA ALA A 79 19.47 -2.19 9.85
C ALA A 79 18.63 -1.74 11.06
N GLU A 80 17.53 -1.02 10.83
CA GLU A 80 16.62 -0.58 11.89
C GLU A 80 15.63 -1.69 12.33
N ALA A 81 15.57 -2.82 11.63
CA ALA A 81 14.59 -3.89 11.87
C ALA A 81 14.60 -4.39 13.32
N GLY A 82 15.78 -4.54 13.93
CA GLY A 82 15.90 -4.94 15.33
C GLY A 82 15.27 -3.93 16.31
N HIS A 83 15.53 -2.65 16.10
CA HIS A 83 14.96 -1.57 16.91
C HIS A 83 13.46 -1.41 16.67
N CYS A 84 13.02 -1.56 15.43
CA CYS A 84 11.59 -1.58 15.07
C CYS A 84 10.85 -2.72 15.78
N ALA A 85 11.41 -3.93 15.77
CA ALA A 85 10.83 -5.08 16.46
C ALA A 85 10.75 -4.86 17.98
N LEU A 86 11.79 -4.28 18.60
CA LEU A 86 11.77 -3.93 20.02
C LEU A 86 10.67 -2.92 20.37
N ARG A 87 10.43 -1.92 19.53
CA ARG A 87 9.33 -0.95 19.72
C ARG A 87 7.95 -1.59 19.63
N LEU A 88 7.80 -2.65 18.83
CA LEU A 88 6.59 -3.48 18.78
C LEU A 88 6.45 -4.42 20.01
N GLY A 89 7.43 -4.44 20.90
CA GLY A 89 7.43 -5.29 22.10
C GLY A 89 7.88 -6.71 21.84
N ALA A 90 8.54 -6.98 20.70
CA ALA A 90 9.00 -8.31 20.33
C ALA A 90 9.95 -8.91 21.36
N ARG A 91 9.76 -10.21 21.62
CA ARG A 91 10.66 -11.09 22.38
C ARG A 91 11.08 -12.29 21.54
N ARG A 92 10.20 -12.77 20.70
CA ARG A 92 10.36 -13.90 19.80
C ARG A 92 9.67 -13.60 18.46
N PRO A 93 10.34 -12.92 17.54
CA PRO A 93 9.79 -12.64 16.23
C PRO A 93 9.55 -13.92 15.40
N PHE A 94 8.45 -13.97 14.65
CA PHE A 94 8.17 -14.95 13.61
C PHE A 94 8.39 -14.30 12.24
N VAL A 95 9.40 -14.76 11.51
CA VAL A 95 9.76 -14.22 10.20
C VAL A 95 9.12 -15.06 9.11
N VAL A 96 8.30 -14.44 8.28
CA VAL A 96 7.61 -15.05 7.12
C VAL A 96 8.31 -14.61 5.85
N THR A 97 8.72 -15.57 5.01
CA THR A 97 9.47 -15.30 3.78
C THR A 97 9.32 -16.44 2.78
N ASP A 98 9.98 -16.33 1.64
CA ASP A 98 10.06 -17.35 0.61
C ASP A 98 11.52 -17.79 0.35
N PRO A 99 11.74 -18.94 -0.36
CA PRO A 99 13.09 -19.43 -0.65
C PRO A 99 13.95 -18.46 -1.46
N GLY A 100 13.35 -17.67 -2.36
CA GLY A 100 14.08 -16.71 -3.19
C GLY A 100 14.71 -15.59 -2.37
N ILE A 101 14.01 -15.09 -1.36
CA ILE A 101 14.53 -14.05 -0.45
C ILE A 101 15.61 -14.62 0.48
N VAL A 102 15.48 -15.91 0.87
CA VAL A 102 16.54 -16.60 1.61
C VAL A 102 17.81 -16.71 0.76
N GLU A 103 17.68 -17.14 -0.51
CA GLU A 103 18.80 -17.27 -1.45
C GLU A 103 19.46 -15.92 -1.75
N ALA A 104 18.68 -14.85 -1.84
CA ALA A 104 19.16 -13.50 -2.01
C ALA A 104 19.97 -12.96 -0.81
N GLY A 105 19.93 -13.64 0.35
CA GLY A 105 20.68 -13.29 1.56
C GLY A 105 19.99 -12.29 2.49
N TRP A 106 18.85 -11.72 2.09
CA TRP A 106 18.17 -10.68 2.87
C TRP A 106 17.61 -11.18 4.20
N VAL A 107 17.20 -12.46 4.25
CA VAL A 107 16.76 -13.09 5.51
C VAL A 107 17.90 -13.22 6.50
N ALA A 108 19.11 -13.58 6.04
CA ALA A 108 20.28 -13.70 6.89
C ALA A 108 20.68 -12.32 7.48
N GLU A 109 20.62 -11.25 6.68
CA GLU A 109 20.86 -9.88 7.13
C GLU A 109 19.83 -9.46 8.19
N LEU A 110 18.52 -9.66 7.92
CA LEU A 110 17.45 -9.38 8.88
C LEU A 110 17.66 -10.11 10.22
N VAL A 111 17.90 -11.44 10.17
CA VAL A 111 18.11 -12.25 11.38
C VAL A 111 19.36 -11.78 12.13
N GLY A 112 20.40 -11.34 11.41
CA GLY A 112 21.59 -10.72 12.02
C GLY A 112 21.21 -9.47 12.84
N HIS A 113 20.41 -8.56 12.29
CA HIS A 113 19.95 -7.35 12.98
C HIS A 113 19.05 -7.67 14.18
N LEU A 114 18.15 -8.66 14.06
CA LEU A 114 17.32 -9.11 15.19
C LEU A 114 18.18 -9.72 16.30
N THR A 115 19.16 -10.58 15.95
CA THR A 115 20.07 -11.22 16.89
C THR A 115 20.95 -10.21 17.63
N ALA A 116 21.42 -9.17 16.94
CA ALA A 116 22.26 -8.11 17.52
C ALA A 116 21.56 -7.36 18.68
N VAL A 117 20.22 -7.32 18.68
CA VAL A 117 19.43 -6.73 19.78
C VAL A 117 18.83 -7.79 20.73
N GLY A 118 19.27 -9.04 20.62
CA GLY A 118 18.87 -10.13 21.52
C GLY A 118 17.51 -10.77 21.21
N LEU A 119 17.00 -10.64 19.99
CA LEU A 119 15.74 -11.21 19.55
C LEU A 119 15.96 -12.52 18.77
N PRO A 120 15.70 -13.71 19.38
CA PRO A 120 15.76 -14.98 18.66
C PRO A 120 14.53 -15.12 17.75
N ALA A 121 14.75 -15.17 16.44
CA ALA A 121 13.68 -15.28 15.46
C ALA A 121 13.45 -16.73 15.01
N THR A 122 12.18 -17.10 14.81
CA THR A 122 11.80 -18.31 14.07
C THR A 122 11.48 -17.92 12.63
N VAL A 123 12.11 -18.59 11.66
CA VAL A 123 11.91 -18.31 10.24
C VAL A 123 11.04 -19.40 9.60
N TRP A 124 10.02 -18.99 8.86
CA TRP A 124 9.18 -19.85 8.04
C TRP A 124 9.32 -19.44 6.58
N THR A 125 9.67 -20.40 5.71
CA THR A 125 10.13 -20.14 4.33
C THR A 125 9.23 -20.77 3.26
N ASP A 126 8.11 -21.39 3.64
CA ASP A 126 7.34 -22.26 2.73
C ASP A 126 6.22 -21.49 2.00
N VAL A 127 6.39 -20.16 1.83
CA VAL A 127 5.45 -19.33 1.06
C VAL A 127 5.75 -19.49 -0.42
N THR A 128 4.69 -19.75 -1.21
CA THR A 128 4.78 -19.75 -2.68
C THR A 128 4.10 -18.51 -3.28
N PRO A 129 4.35 -18.16 -4.55
CA PRO A 129 3.61 -17.09 -5.21
C PRO A 129 2.09 -17.31 -5.12
N ASN A 130 1.32 -16.22 -4.90
CA ASN A 130 -0.12 -16.29 -4.65
C ASN A 130 -0.48 -17.22 -3.47
N PRO A 131 -0.29 -16.78 -2.21
CA PRO A 131 -0.32 -17.64 -1.03
C PRO A 131 -1.64 -18.41 -0.94
N LYS A 132 -1.54 -19.73 -0.68
CA LYS A 132 -2.67 -20.64 -0.65
C LYS A 132 -3.24 -20.77 0.75
N ASP A 133 -4.53 -21.04 0.84
CA ASP A 133 -5.24 -21.24 2.09
C ASP A 133 -4.59 -22.28 3.02
N HIS A 134 -4.11 -23.40 2.46
CA HIS A 134 -3.42 -24.44 3.23
C HIS A 134 -1.99 -24.06 3.65
N GLU A 135 -1.27 -23.22 2.88
CA GLU A 135 0.04 -22.70 3.27
C GLU A 135 -0.10 -21.79 4.50
N ILE A 136 -1.11 -20.90 4.49
CA ILE A 136 -1.39 -20.03 5.63
C ILE A 136 -1.73 -20.82 6.88
N ALA A 137 -2.50 -21.92 6.73
CA ALA A 137 -2.80 -22.82 7.85
C ALA A 137 -1.52 -23.46 8.41
N ALA A 138 -0.63 -23.95 7.54
CA ALA A 138 0.67 -24.50 7.96
C ALA A 138 1.55 -23.47 8.65
N GLY A 139 1.62 -22.24 8.10
CA GLY A 139 2.34 -21.12 8.72
C GLY A 139 1.79 -20.77 10.10
N TYR A 140 0.48 -20.82 10.28
CA TYR A 140 -0.16 -20.59 11.58
C TYR A 140 0.22 -21.65 12.62
N GLU A 141 0.28 -22.93 12.24
CA GLU A 141 0.75 -23.99 13.15
C GLU A 141 2.21 -23.75 13.57
N ARG A 142 3.08 -23.36 12.62
CA ARG A 142 4.48 -23.02 12.91
C ARG A 142 4.60 -21.79 13.83
N TYR A 143 3.74 -20.80 13.62
CA TYR A 143 3.65 -19.63 14.50
C TYR A 143 3.32 -20.05 15.95
N LEU A 144 2.30 -20.90 16.13
CA LEU A 144 1.91 -21.41 17.47
C LEU A 144 3.03 -22.20 18.14
N GLU A 145 3.70 -23.10 17.41
CA GLU A 145 4.83 -23.90 17.92
C GLU A 145 5.99 -23.03 18.38
N SER A 146 6.25 -21.91 17.68
CA SER A 146 7.35 -20.99 18.00
C SER A 146 7.12 -20.19 19.28
N GLY A 147 5.86 -20.03 19.69
CA GLY A 147 5.46 -19.14 20.76
C GLY A 147 5.85 -17.68 20.51
N ALA A 148 5.85 -17.27 19.25
CA ALA A 148 6.18 -15.92 18.83
C ALA A 148 5.11 -14.90 19.22
N ASP A 149 5.52 -13.64 19.29
CA ASP A 149 4.70 -12.51 19.76
C ASP A 149 4.60 -11.34 18.77
N VAL A 150 5.44 -11.32 17.75
CA VAL A 150 5.43 -10.34 16.65
C VAL A 150 5.63 -11.09 15.33
N ILE A 151 4.97 -10.68 14.27
CA ILE A 151 5.14 -11.25 12.94
C ILE A 151 5.88 -10.24 12.05
N ILE A 152 6.94 -10.70 11.40
CA ILE A 152 7.75 -9.91 10.47
C ILE A 152 7.69 -10.60 9.11
N ALA A 153 7.21 -9.92 8.08
CA ALA A 153 7.34 -10.43 6.71
C ALA A 153 8.52 -9.75 6.01
N ILE A 154 9.35 -10.52 5.32
CA ILE A 154 10.35 -10.01 4.38
C ILE A 154 10.17 -10.73 3.04
N GLY A 155 9.82 -9.96 2.00
CA GLY A 155 9.53 -10.53 0.69
C GLY A 155 8.56 -9.71 -0.13
N GLY A 156 8.05 -10.30 -1.21
CA GLY A 156 7.00 -9.70 -2.03
C GLY A 156 5.62 -9.76 -1.38
N GLY A 157 4.60 -9.33 -2.11
CA GLY A 157 3.20 -9.33 -1.64
C GLY A 157 2.74 -10.68 -1.09
N SER A 158 3.19 -11.79 -1.69
CA SER A 158 2.83 -13.14 -1.22
C SER A 158 3.29 -13.43 0.20
N CYS A 159 4.53 -13.05 0.55
CA CYS A 159 5.05 -13.19 1.91
C CYS A 159 4.26 -12.33 2.90
N ILE A 160 3.94 -11.11 2.50
CA ILE A 160 3.19 -10.15 3.32
C ILE A 160 1.76 -10.64 3.54
N ASP A 161 1.09 -11.11 2.49
CA ASP A 161 -0.27 -11.63 2.60
C ASP A 161 -0.33 -12.92 3.42
N ALA A 162 0.66 -13.82 3.26
CA ALA A 162 0.77 -15.01 4.11
C ALA A 162 0.95 -14.63 5.59
N ALA A 163 1.80 -13.65 5.89
CA ALA A 163 2.01 -13.15 7.25
C ALA A 163 0.73 -12.53 7.84
N LYS A 164 0.00 -11.73 7.07
CA LYS A 164 -1.31 -11.20 7.47
C LYS A 164 -2.32 -12.31 7.72
N GLY A 165 -2.34 -13.34 6.86
CA GLY A 165 -3.19 -14.51 7.03
C GLY A 165 -2.88 -15.27 8.34
N VAL A 166 -1.62 -15.51 8.63
CA VAL A 166 -1.18 -16.09 9.92
C VAL A 166 -1.61 -15.23 11.11
N ALA A 167 -1.46 -13.91 10.99
CA ALA A 167 -1.88 -12.98 12.02
C ALA A 167 -3.40 -13.02 12.29
N ILE A 168 -4.23 -13.08 11.22
CA ILE A 168 -5.68 -13.25 11.33
C ILE A 168 -6.00 -14.53 12.12
N LEU A 169 -5.42 -15.66 11.73
CA LEU A 169 -5.68 -16.94 12.40
C LEU A 169 -5.20 -16.93 13.84
N SER A 170 -4.08 -16.26 14.12
CA SER A 170 -3.56 -16.13 15.49
C SER A 170 -4.53 -15.40 16.43
N GLY A 171 -5.15 -14.31 15.97
CA GLY A 171 -6.09 -13.53 16.79
C GLY A 171 -7.50 -14.11 16.82
N ASN A 172 -7.95 -14.74 15.72
CA ASN A 172 -9.35 -15.05 15.48
C ASN A 172 -9.65 -16.56 15.40
N GLY A 173 -8.66 -17.41 15.06
CA GLY A 173 -8.85 -18.87 14.87
C GLY A 173 -9.52 -19.21 13.55
N GLY A 174 -10.15 -20.38 13.47
CA GLY A 174 -10.91 -20.80 12.28
C GLY A 174 -10.08 -21.13 11.06
N ARG A 175 -10.64 -20.92 9.87
CA ARG A 175 -9.96 -21.07 8.58
C ARG A 175 -9.85 -19.72 7.91
N ILE A 176 -8.75 -19.47 7.18
CA ILE A 176 -8.49 -18.15 6.57
C ILE A 176 -9.61 -17.72 5.62
N LEU A 177 -10.23 -18.66 4.89
CA LEU A 177 -11.31 -18.37 3.96
C LEU A 177 -12.62 -17.94 4.64
N ASP A 178 -12.77 -18.19 5.95
CA ASP A 178 -13.94 -17.73 6.72
C ASP A 178 -13.93 -16.20 6.91
N TYR A 179 -12.79 -15.54 6.68
CA TYR A 179 -12.58 -14.10 6.78
C TYR A 179 -12.72 -13.35 5.45
N ALA A 180 -13.10 -14.03 4.37
CA ALA A 180 -13.33 -13.41 3.07
C ALA A 180 -14.33 -12.25 3.14
N GLY A 181 -13.97 -11.10 2.53
CA GLY A 181 -14.78 -9.88 2.52
C GLY A 181 -14.25 -8.80 3.46
N VAL A 182 -15.12 -7.90 3.90
CA VAL A 182 -14.76 -6.68 4.64
C VAL A 182 -15.03 -6.84 6.14
N ASP A 183 -14.05 -6.47 6.97
CA ASP A 183 -14.11 -6.39 8.45
C ASP A 183 -14.66 -7.68 9.12
N ARG A 184 -14.23 -8.85 8.61
CA ARG A 184 -14.63 -10.16 9.17
C ARG A 184 -13.72 -10.62 10.32
N ALA A 185 -12.46 -10.17 10.36
CA ALA A 185 -11.55 -10.38 11.47
C ALA A 185 -11.80 -9.29 12.52
N ASP A 186 -12.47 -9.64 13.61
CA ASP A 186 -12.96 -8.69 14.60
C ASP A 186 -12.14 -8.62 15.89
N ARG A 187 -11.15 -9.51 16.04
CA ARG A 187 -10.26 -9.55 17.20
C ARG A 187 -8.89 -8.96 16.86
N PRO A 188 -8.18 -8.40 17.87
CA PRO A 188 -6.81 -7.94 17.71
C PRO A 188 -5.91 -9.05 17.17
N ILE A 189 -4.97 -8.67 16.31
CA ILE A 189 -3.94 -9.55 15.76
C ILE A 189 -2.58 -9.19 16.37
N PRO A 190 -1.56 -10.08 16.29
CA PRO A 190 -0.20 -9.74 16.69
C PRO A 190 0.34 -8.53 15.93
N PRO A 191 1.26 -7.75 16.52
CA PRO A 191 1.91 -6.66 15.82
C PRO A 191 2.62 -7.14 14.55
N LEU A 192 2.56 -6.31 13.50
CA LEU A 192 3.04 -6.61 12.16
C LEU A 192 4.14 -5.64 11.73
N MET A 193 5.28 -6.15 11.29
CA MET A 193 6.29 -5.39 10.56
C MET A 193 6.49 -5.99 9.18
N MET A 194 6.35 -5.17 8.13
CA MET A 194 6.43 -5.61 6.74
C MET A 194 7.64 -4.98 6.06
N ILE A 195 8.43 -5.81 5.38
CA ILE A 195 9.68 -5.46 4.70
C ILE A 195 9.56 -5.88 3.24
N PRO A 196 9.05 -5.00 2.35
CA PRO A 196 8.82 -5.35 0.96
C PRO A 196 10.13 -5.52 0.18
N SER A 197 10.21 -6.55 -0.66
CA SER A 197 11.29 -6.80 -1.61
C SER A 197 10.88 -6.57 -3.06
N THR A 198 9.65 -6.10 -3.29
CA THR A 198 9.11 -5.76 -4.62
C THR A 198 8.57 -4.34 -4.60
N SER A 199 8.61 -3.67 -5.75
CA SER A 199 8.15 -2.29 -5.92
C SER A 199 6.77 -2.24 -6.60
N GLY A 200 5.78 -2.92 -6.04
CA GLY A 200 4.48 -3.04 -6.71
C GLY A 200 3.27 -3.12 -5.81
N THR A 201 3.21 -4.14 -5.00
CA THR A 201 1.97 -4.56 -4.34
C THR A 201 1.43 -3.60 -3.29
N GLY A 202 2.28 -2.77 -2.65
CA GLY A 202 1.87 -1.90 -1.55
C GLY A 202 1.23 -2.65 -0.37
N ALA A 203 1.41 -3.99 -0.31
CA ALA A 203 0.84 -4.83 0.73
C ALA A 203 1.37 -4.47 2.13
N ASP A 204 2.58 -3.91 2.19
CA ASP A 204 3.27 -3.45 3.39
C ASP A 204 2.62 -2.25 4.08
N VAL A 205 1.70 -1.56 3.41
CA VAL A 205 0.93 -0.43 3.99
C VAL A 205 -0.58 -0.62 3.87
N SER A 206 -1.03 -1.72 3.27
CA SER A 206 -2.44 -1.90 2.93
C SER A 206 -3.23 -2.68 3.98
N GLN A 207 -4.55 -2.47 3.96
CA GLN A 207 -5.54 -3.22 4.74
C GLN A 207 -6.00 -4.51 4.05
N PHE A 208 -5.36 -4.91 2.95
CA PHE A 208 -5.71 -6.07 2.14
C PHE A 208 -4.84 -7.28 2.49
N CYS A 209 -5.42 -8.47 2.37
CA CYS A 209 -4.75 -9.75 2.37
C CYS A 209 -5.40 -10.62 1.29
N ILE A 210 -4.64 -11.02 0.28
CA ILE A 210 -5.13 -11.79 -0.86
C ILE A 210 -4.69 -13.25 -0.67
N VAL A 211 -5.66 -14.16 -0.70
CA VAL A 211 -5.46 -15.59 -0.49
C VAL A 211 -6.05 -16.38 -1.65
N THR A 212 -5.35 -17.40 -2.10
CA THR A 212 -5.89 -18.34 -3.10
C THR A 212 -6.73 -19.42 -2.42
N ASP A 213 -8.03 -19.45 -2.71
CA ASP A 213 -8.90 -20.59 -2.41
C ASP A 213 -8.60 -21.70 -3.42
N THR A 214 -7.88 -22.72 -2.96
CA THR A 214 -7.42 -23.81 -3.84
C THR A 214 -8.56 -24.71 -4.29
N ALA A 215 -9.66 -24.79 -3.52
CA ALA A 215 -10.81 -25.61 -3.87
C ALA A 215 -11.66 -24.99 -5.00
N ARG A 216 -11.73 -23.65 -5.04
CA ARG A 216 -12.50 -22.90 -6.04
C ARG A 216 -11.65 -22.38 -7.20
N ALA A 217 -10.32 -22.51 -7.11
CA ALA A 217 -9.34 -21.92 -8.03
C ALA A 217 -9.63 -20.44 -8.29
N MET A 218 -9.70 -19.65 -7.20
CA MET A 218 -9.95 -18.21 -7.26
C MET A 218 -9.22 -17.46 -6.14
N LYS A 219 -8.89 -16.21 -6.38
CA LYS A 219 -8.38 -15.31 -5.34
C LYS A 219 -9.51 -14.78 -4.48
N VAL A 220 -9.30 -14.78 -3.19
CA VAL A 220 -10.21 -14.26 -2.18
C VAL A 220 -9.56 -13.06 -1.51
N THR A 221 -10.29 -11.97 -1.44
CA THR A 221 -9.84 -10.73 -0.81
C THR A 221 -10.38 -10.65 0.61
N ILE A 222 -9.48 -10.44 1.57
CA ILE A 222 -9.79 -10.14 2.96
C ILE A 222 -9.39 -8.69 3.20
N ILE A 223 -10.33 -7.88 3.67
CA ILE A 223 -10.12 -6.45 3.91
C ILE A 223 -10.44 -6.16 5.37
N GLY A 224 -9.53 -5.49 6.07
CA GLY A 224 -9.79 -5.09 7.44
C GLY A 224 -8.73 -4.13 7.96
N ARG A 225 -9.14 -3.13 8.73
CA ARG A 225 -8.22 -2.14 9.30
C ARG A 225 -7.16 -2.76 10.22
N ALA A 226 -7.47 -3.88 10.86
CA ALA A 226 -6.51 -4.62 11.67
C ALA A 226 -5.32 -5.16 10.86
N LEU A 227 -5.45 -5.25 9.52
CA LEU A 227 -4.42 -5.75 8.61
C LEU A 227 -3.44 -4.67 8.12
N VAL A 228 -3.71 -3.39 8.40
CA VAL A 228 -2.70 -2.35 8.20
C VAL A 228 -1.56 -2.64 9.15
N PRO A 229 -0.33 -2.86 8.66
CA PRO A 229 0.81 -3.17 9.52
C PRO A 229 1.11 -2.05 10.52
N ASP A 230 1.76 -2.38 11.62
CA ASP A 230 2.24 -1.37 12.57
C ASP A 230 3.45 -0.63 12.00
N ILE A 231 4.35 -1.36 11.31
CA ILE A 231 5.56 -0.79 10.69
C ILE A 231 5.70 -1.33 9.26
N SER A 232 5.89 -0.41 8.29
CA SER A 232 6.43 -0.69 6.96
C SER A 232 7.89 -0.23 6.93
N LEU A 233 8.81 -1.17 6.70
CA LEU A 233 10.23 -0.90 6.60
C LEU A 233 10.69 -1.15 5.16
N THR A 234 10.92 -0.07 4.40
CA THR A 234 11.21 -0.12 2.96
C THR A 234 12.67 0.24 2.71
N ASP A 235 13.48 -0.77 2.40
CA ASP A 235 14.88 -0.61 1.99
C ASP A 235 15.02 -0.84 0.48
N PRO A 236 15.31 0.21 -0.32
CA PRO A 236 15.45 0.07 -1.77
C PRO A 236 16.50 -0.95 -2.23
N ARG A 237 17.45 -1.33 -1.37
CA ARG A 237 18.45 -2.37 -1.67
C ARG A 237 17.79 -3.73 -1.95
N LEU A 238 16.67 -4.04 -1.29
CA LEU A 238 15.98 -5.32 -1.47
C LEU A 238 15.47 -5.49 -2.91
N LEU A 239 15.24 -4.40 -3.63
CA LEU A 239 14.78 -4.42 -5.02
C LEU A 239 15.89 -4.81 -6.02
N THR A 240 17.17 -4.79 -5.62
CA THR A 240 18.29 -5.09 -6.53
C THR A 240 18.38 -6.56 -6.92
N THR A 241 17.77 -7.45 -6.13
CA THR A 241 17.76 -8.90 -6.39
C THR A 241 16.48 -9.38 -7.09
N MET A 242 15.60 -8.45 -7.44
CA MET A 242 14.35 -8.76 -8.14
C MET A 242 14.63 -9.03 -9.63
N PRO A 243 14.15 -10.17 -10.20
CA PRO A 243 14.24 -10.42 -11.63
C PRO A 243 13.55 -9.35 -12.47
N ASP A 244 14.03 -9.09 -13.69
CA ASP A 244 13.53 -8.00 -14.55
C ASP A 244 12.04 -8.17 -14.92
N ASP A 245 11.60 -9.39 -15.18
CA ASP A 245 10.20 -9.70 -15.47
C ASP A 245 9.28 -9.41 -14.27
N LEU A 246 9.74 -9.74 -13.06
CA LEU A 246 9.03 -9.41 -11.82
C LEU A 246 9.05 -7.89 -11.58
N ASN A 247 10.16 -7.21 -11.85
CA ASN A 247 10.28 -5.76 -11.74
C ASN A 247 9.27 -5.05 -12.68
N ALA A 248 9.20 -5.49 -13.94
CA ALA A 248 8.22 -4.99 -14.91
C ALA A 248 6.78 -5.19 -14.45
N ALA A 249 6.46 -6.42 -14.04
CA ALA A 249 5.12 -6.78 -13.58
C ALA A 249 4.70 -5.96 -12.36
N THR A 250 5.55 -5.90 -11.32
CA THR A 250 5.22 -5.18 -10.09
C THR A 250 5.18 -3.66 -10.31
N GLY A 251 6.03 -3.11 -11.18
CA GLY A 251 5.96 -1.69 -11.53
C GLY A 251 4.66 -1.29 -12.23
N LEU A 252 4.14 -2.14 -13.12
CA LEU A 252 2.82 -1.92 -13.75
C LEU A 252 1.67 -2.14 -12.78
N ASP A 253 1.83 -3.01 -11.80
CA ASP A 253 0.90 -3.17 -10.69
C ASP A 253 0.79 -1.87 -9.87
N ALA A 254 1.93 -1.32 -9.43
CA ALA A 254 1.96 -0.03 -8.74
C ALA A 254 1.37 1.12 -9.57
N LEU A 255 1.61 1.13 -10.89
CA LEU A 255 1.00 2.11 -11.81
C LEU A 255 -0.52 1.96 -11.81
N THR A 256 -1.01 0.73 -11.86
CA THR A 256 -2.45 0.44 -11.84
C THR A 256 -3.06 0.87 -10.52
N HIS A 257 -2.40 0.58 -9.39
CA HIS A 257 -2.81 1.05 -8.06
C HIS A 257 -2.96 2.58 -8.02
N GLY A 258 -1.93 3.31 -8.48
CA GLY A 258 -1.95 4.77 -8.50
C GLY A 258 -3.07 5.34 -9.38
N ILE A 259 -3.22 4.81 -10.60
CA ILE A 259 -4.26 5.26 -11.53
C ILE A 259 -5.66 4.95 -10.98
N GLU A 260 -5.93 3.72 -10.55
CA GLU A 260 -7.24 3.33 -10.05
C GLU A 260 -7.60 4.06 -8.75
N ALA A 261 -6.66 4.19 -7.82
CA ALA A 261 -6.90 4.97 -6.59
C ALA A 261 -7.22 6.44 -6.90
N PHE A 262 -6.54 7.06 -7.87
CA PHE A 262 -6.78 8.44 -8.25
C PHE A 262 -8.17 8.65 -8.84
N VAL A 263 -8.66 7.73 -9.68
CA VAL A 263 -9.98 7.84 -10.33
C VAL A 263 -11.11 7.16 -9.56
N SER A 264 -10.82 6.51 -8.44
CA SER A 264 -11.78 5.81 -7.59
C SER A 264 -12.91 6.74 -7.13
N ARG A 265 -14.12 6.21 -6.98
CA ARG A 265 -15.23 6.93 -6.32
C ARG A 265 -14.98 7.27 -4.85
N ALA A 266 -14.08 6.53 -4.20
CA ALA A 266 -13.68 6.75 -2.80
C ALA A 266 -12.45 7.64 -2.66
N HIS A 267 -11.93 8.22 -3.74
CA HIS A 267 -10.79 9.12 -3.70
C HIS A 267 -11.06 10.38 -2.85
N HIS A 268 -10.01 10.96 -2.32
CA HIS A 268 -10.05 12.23 -1.59
C HIS A 268 -8.67 12.91 -1.66
N PRO A 269 -8.53 14.20 -1.26
CA PRO A 269 -7.30 14.96 -1.46
C PRO A 269 -6.03 14.27 -0.94
N LEU A 270 -6.09 13.53 0.18
CA LEU A 270 -4.91 12.82 0.72
C LEU A 270 -4.52 11.64 -0.18
N THR A 271 -5.49 10.84 -0.67
CA THR A 271 -5.20 9.74 -1.59
C THR A 271 -4.72 10.24 -2.94
N ASP A 272 -5.26 11.37 -3.42
CA ASP A 272 -4.89 11.96 -4.72
C ASP A 272 -3.41 12.39 -4.74
N ILE A 273 -2.89 12.96 -3.64
CA ILE A 273 -1.48 13.35 -3.53
C ILE A 273 -0.57 12.13 -3.68
N HIS A 274 -0.85 11.05 -2.95
CA HIS A 274 -0.07 9.83 -2.99
C HIS A 274 -0.17 9.14 -4.36
N ALA A 275 -1.38 9.03 -4.92
CA ALA A 275 -1.60 8.43 -6.22
C ALA A 275 -0.83 9.16 -7.35
N LEU A 276 -0.90 10.49 -7.38
CA LEU A 276 -0.16 11.28 -8.37
C LEU A 276 1.35 11.21 -8.18
N SER A 277 1.84 11.17 -6.93
CA SER A 277 3.26 10.96 -6.64
C SER A 277 3.73 9.62 -7.20
N ALA A 278 2.98 8.54 -6.92
CA ALA A 278 3.29 7.21 -7.43
C ALA A 278 3.36 7.18 -8.96
N VAL A 279 2.32 7.68 -9.64
CA VAL A 279 2.23 7.67 -11.11
C VAL A 279 3.40 8.44 -11.75
N ARG A 280 3.80 9.61 -11.19
CA ARG A 280 4.96 10.36 -11.66
C ARG A 280 6.26 9.58 -11.52
N LEU A 281 6.49 8.99 -10.35
CA LEU A 281 7.71 8.23 -10.06
C LEU A 281 7.81 7.02 -10.99
N ILE A 282 6.73 6.27 -11.19
CA ILE A 282 6.71 5.09 -12.06
C ILE A 282 6.97 5.51 -13.50
N GLY A 283 6.31 6.58 -13.98
CA GLY A 283 6.52 7.10 -15.34
C GLY A 283 7.96 7.51 -15.61
N ARG A 284 8.69 7.97 -14.58
CA ARG A 284 10.09 8.38 -14.67
C ARG A 284 11.06 7.19 -14.53
N ASP A 285 10.78 6.25 -13.64
CA ASP A 285 11.81 5.34 -13.10
C ASP A 285 11.63 3.88 -13.52
N LEU A 286 10.43 3.37 -13.84
CA LEU A 286 10.20 1.95 -14.11
C LEU A 286 11.09 1.44 -15.25
N GLU A 287 11.05 2.09 -16.41
CA GLU A 287 11.86 1.67 -17.57
C GLU A 287 13.37 1.75 -17.26
N ARG A 288 13.78 2.76 -16.47
CA ARG A 288 15.18 2.92 -16.06
C ARG A 288 15.67 1.77 -15.20
N THR A 289 14.87 1.26 -14.28
CA THR A 289 15.26 0.13 -13.41
C THR A 289 15.42 -1.18 -14.16
N ILE A 290 14.85 -1.31 -15.36
CA ILE A 290 14.97 -2.47 -16.25
C ILE A 290 16.20 -2.32 -17.17
N VAL A 291 16.35 -1.13 -17.78
CA VAL A 291 17.47 -0.86 -18.70
C VAL A 291 18.79 -0.71 -17.95
N GLN A 292 18.74 -0.20 -16.72
CA GLN A 292 19.89 0.03 -15.86
C GLN A 292 19.62 -0.52 -14.45
N PRO A 293 19.79 -1.83 -14.24
CA PRO A 293 19.45 -2.48 -12.96
C PRO A 293 20.18 -1.89 -11.73
N ASP A 294 21.35 -1.27 -11.93
CA ASP A 294 22.16 -0.65 -10.87
C ASP A 294 21.83 0.85 -10.64
N ASP A 295 20.78 1.40 -11.28
CA ASP A 295 20.35 2.78 -11.08
C ASP A 295 19.67 2.93 -9.70
N GLU A 296 20.46 3.15 -8.65
CA GLU A 296 19.98 3.31 -7.28
C GLU A 296 18.90 4.42 -7.12
N PRO A 297 19.06 5.61 -7.73
CA PRO A 297 18.02 6.64 -7.71
C PRO A 297 16.69 6.16 -8.30
N ALA A 298 16.72 5.42 -9.42
CA ALA A 298 15.50 4.89 -10.03
C ALA A 298 14.87 3.80 -9.16
N ARG A 299 15.66 2.89 -8.57
CA ARG A 299 15.16 1.88 -7.63
C ARG A 299 14.55 2.52 -6.37
N THR A 300 15.20 3.55 -5.83
CA THR A 300 14.65 4.33 -4.72
C THR A 300 13.32 5.00 -5.11
N GLY A 301 13.26 5.55 -6.33
CA GLY A 301 12.02 6.11 -6.88
C GLY A 301 10.91 5.06 -7.01
N MET A 302 11.23 3.85 -7.47
CA MET A 302 10.24 2.76 -7.56
C MET A 302 9.82 2.23 -6.19
N ALA A 303 10.73 2.14 -5.20
CA ALA A 303 10.38 1.79 -3.83
C ALA A 303 9.39 2.81 -3.24
N GLN A 304 9.68 4.11 -3.41
CA GLN A 304 8.78 5.18 -2.99
C GLN A 304 7.44 5.12 -3.74
N ALA A 305 7.46 4.86 -5.04
CA ALA A 305 6.25 4.79 -5.86
C ALA A 305 5.31 3.68 -5.39
N SER A 306 5.84 2.49 -5.07
CA SER A 306 5.06 1.38 -4.52
C SER A 306 4.44 1.73 -3.18
N LEU A 307 5.21 2.35 -2.28
CA LEU A 307 4.73 2.85 -0.99
C LEU A 307 3.60 3.87 -1.16
N GLU A 308 3.78 4.87 -2.03
CA GLU A 308 2.80 5.93 -2.29
C GLU A 308 1.52 5.34 -2.94
N ALA A 309 1.66 4.42 -3.89
CA ALA A 309 0.53 3.71 -4.50
C ALA A 309 -0.24 2.91 -3.44
N GLY A 310 0.48 2.23 -2.53
CA GLY A 310 -0.08 1.50 -1.40
C GLY A 310 -0.91 2.39 -0.47
N LEU A 311 -0.36 3.54 -0.08
CA LEU A 311 -1.05 4.53 0.75
C LEU A 311 -2.29 5.10 0.05
N ALA A 312 -2.24 5.27 -1.28
CA ALA A 312 -3.39 5.74 -2.04
C ALA A 312 -4.50 4.68 -2.07
N PHE A 313 -4.22 3.47 -2.57
CA PHE A 313 -5.27 2.49 -2.79
C PHE A 313 -5.83 1.88 -1.49
N THR A 314 -5.04 1.77 -0.44
CA THR A 314 -5.57 1.27 0.84
C THR A 314 -6.68 2.17 1.39
N ASN A 315 -6.69 3.44 1.02
CA ASN A 315 -7.65 4.44 1.49
C ASN A 315 -8.71 4.82 0.44
N ALA A 316 -8.43 4.61 -0.86
CA ALA A 316 -9.35 4.90 -1.97
C ALA A 316 -9.95 3.64 -2.60
N ILE A 317 -9.47 2.45 -2.20
CA ILE A 317 -9.78 1.17 -2.86
C ILE A 317 -9.32 1.20 -4.33
N LEU A 318 -9.75 0.25 -5.14
CA LEU A 318 -9.31 0.02 -6.50
C LEU A 318 -10.48 0.09 -7.51
N GLY A 319 -10.36 -0.54 -8.66
CA GLY A 319 -11.36 -0.48 -9.72
C GLY A 319 -11.45 -1.75 -10.57
N ALA A 320 -11.92 -1.56 -11.79
CA ALA A 320 -12.22 -2.63 -12.72
C ALA A 320 -10.97 -3.39 -13.18
N THR A 321 -9.81 -2.75 -13.29
CA THR A 321 -8.58 -3.44 -13.70
C THR A 321 -8.23 -4.54 -12.71
N HIS A 322 -8.19 -4.23 -11.42
CA HIS A 322 -7.91 -5.21 -10.37
C HIS A 322 -9.01 -6.26 -10.26
N ALA A 323 -10.28 -5.86 -10.30
CA ALA A 323 -11.41 -6.79 -10.25
C ALA A 323 -11.33 -7.84 -11.38
N MET A 324 -10.96 -7.43 -12.59
CA MET A 324 -10.76 -8.32 -13.74
C MET A 324 -9.48 -9.17 -13.62
N SER A 325 -8.38 -8.55 -13.19
CA SER A 325 -7.07 -9.21 -13.03
C SER A 325 -7.12 -10.35 -12.00
N HIS A 326 -7.84 -10.17 -10.89
CA HIS A 326 -8.04 -11.21 -9.88
C HIS A 326 -8.66 -12.48 -10.48
N GLN A 327 -9.59 -12.32 -11.42
CA GLN A 327 -10.25 -13.47 -12.06
C GLN A 327 -9.31 -14.22 -13.00
N VAL A 328 -8.51 -13.50 -13.79
CA VAL A 328 -7.50 -14.11 -14.68
C VAL A 328 -6.42 -14.81 -13.84
N GLY A 329 -5.92 -14.13 -12.80
CA GLY A 329 -4.92 -14.69 -11.90
C GLY A 329 -5.41 -15.92 -11.14
N GLY A 330 -6.69 -15.95 -10.73
CA GLY A 330 -7.31 -17.13 -10.09
C GLY A 330 -7.49 -18.30 -11.04
N LEU A 331 -7.82 -18.03 -12.32
CA LEU A 331 -8.04 -19.07 -13.33
C LEU A 331 -6.72 -19.72 -13.79
N LEU A 332 -5.66 -18.94 -13.96
CA LEU A 332 -4.43 -19.37 -14.66
C LEU A 332 -3.18 -19.35 -13.78
N ASP A 333 -3.30 -18.96 -12.51
CA ASP A 333 -2.16 -18.63 -11.62
C ASP A 333 -1.17 -17.64 -12.27
N ALA A 334 -1.70 -16.75 -13.14
CA ALA A 334 -0.91 -15.78 -13.89
C ALA A 334 -0.37 -14.68 -12.97
N PRO A 335 0.83 -14.09 -13.27
CA PRO A 335 1.39 -12.99 -12.51
C PRO A 335 0.44 -11.79 -12.50
N HIS A 336 0.09 -11.30 -11.32
CA HIS A 336 -0.95 -10.29 -11.12
C HIS A 336 -0.67 -8.97 -11.87
N GLY A 337 0.55 -8.43 -11.72
CA GLY A 337 0.93 -7.19 -12.39
C GLY A 337 0.97 -7.29 -13.91
N VAL A 338 1.22 -8.48 -14.46
CA VAL A 338 1.12 -8.73 -15.92
C VAL A 338 -0.34 -8.62 -16.37
N CYS A 339 -1.27 -9.26 -15.64
CA CYS A 339 -2.70 -9.15 -15.94
C CYS A 339 -3.17 -7.68 -15.87
N ASN A 340 -2.74 -6.94 -14.85
CA ASN A 340 -3.03 -5.52 -14.70
C ASN A 340 -2.49 -4.71 -15.89
N GLY A 341 -1.24 -4.92 -16.28
CA GLY A 341 -0.61 -4.21 -17.40
C GLY A 341 -1.31 -4.43 -18.75
N VAL A 342 -1.84 -5.63 -18.98
CA VAL A 342 -2.63 -5.95 -20.20
C VAL A 342 -4.00 -5.29 -20.15
N LEU A 343 -4.69 -5.29 -19.01
CA LEU A 343 -6.07 -4.82 -18.86
C LEU A 343 -6.17 -3.30 -18.75
N LEU A 344 -5.22 -2.65 -18.08
CA LEU A 344 -5.27 -1.23 -17.72
C LEU A 344 -5.54 -0.29 -18.89
N PRO A 345 -4.91 -0.40 -20.07
CA PRO A 345 -5.19 0.50 -21.19
C PRO A 345 -6.65 0.47 -21.66
N HIS A 346 -7.28 -0.71 -21.60
CA HIS A 346 -8.68 -0.90 -22.00
C HIS A 346 -9.63 -0.31 -20.94
N VAL A 347 -9.33 -0.51 -19.66
CA VAL A 347 -10.12 0.03 -18.56
C VAL A 347 -10.01 1.56 -18.49
N ILE A 348 -8.82 2.16 -18.75
CA ILE A 348 -8.67 3.61 -18.86
C ILE A 348 -9.62 4.16 -19.92
N ARG A 349 -9.63 3.60 -21.14
CA ARG A 349 -10.55 4.05 -22.23
C ARG A 349 -12.01 3.94 -21.82
N TYR A 350 -12.37 2.87 -21.13
CA TYR A 350 -13.73 2.65 -20.65
C TYR A 350 -14.14 3.67 -19.57
N ASN A 351 -13.31 3.86 -18.57
CA ASN A 351 -13.59 4.70 -17.41
C ASN A 351 -13.53 6.21 -17.74
N ALA A 352 -12.67 6.61 -18.68
CA ALA A 352 -12.50 8.01 -19.11
C ALA A 352 -13.79 8.64 -19.66
N ALA A 353 -14.75 7.83 -20.10
CA ALA A 353 -16.05 8.35 -20.55
C ALA A 353 -16.87 8.98 -19.40
N THR A 354 -16.55 8.69 -18.14
CA THR A 354 -17.27 9.24 -16.97
C THR A 354 -16.70 10.59 -16.53
N ASP A 355 -15.39 10.66 -16.34
CA ASP A 355 -14.67 11.89 -15.99
C ASP A 355 -13.28 11.91 -16.66
N PRO A 356 -13.18 12.39 -17.92
CA PRO A 356 -11.90 12.44 -18.60
C PRO A 356 -10.90 13.41 -17.97
N SER A 357 -11.36 14.38 -17.17
CA SER A 357 -10.49 15.40 -16.58
C SER A 357 -9.48 14.80 -15.60
N ARG A 358 -9.87 13.80 -14.82
CA ARG A 358 -8.97 13.11 -13.92
C ARG A 358 -7.89 12.31 -14.67
N PHE A 359 -8.24 11.70 -15.79
CA PHE A 359 -7.27 11.01 -16.64
C PHE A 359 -6.31 11.98 -17.36
N ALA A 360 -6.76 13.20 -17.69
CA ALA A 360 -5.89 14.24 -18.21
C ALA A 360 -4.82 14.69 -17.20
N VAL A 361 -5.18 14.78 -15.90
CA VAL A 361 -4.21 15.03 -14.82
C VAL A 361 -3.17 13.92 -14.72
N LEU A 362 -3.59 12.66 -14.85
CA LEU A 362 -2.67 11.51 -14.85
C LEU A 362 -1.75 11.53 -16.10
N ALA A 363 -2.28 11.92 -17.28
CA ALA A 363 -1.50 12.07 -18.49
C ALA A 363 -0.39 13.14 -18.34
N ASP A 364 -0.71 14.28 -17.72
CA ASP A 364 0.28 15.30 -17.36
C ASP A 364 1.31 14.76 -16.34
N ALA A 365 0.85 14.00 -15.36
CA ALA A 365 1.72 13.43 -14.32
C ALA A 365 2.80 12.49 -14.87
N VAL A 366 2.52 11.74 -15.95
CA VAL A 366 3.51 10.90 -16.65
C VAL A 366 4.32 11.67 -17.70
N GLY A 367 4.15 12.98 -17.79
CA GLY A 367 4.92 13.86 -18.69
C GLY A 367 4.42 13.93 -20.13
N LEU A 368 3.18 13.54 -20.42
CA LEU A 368 2.62 13.69 -21.77
C LEU A 368 2.32 15.16 -22.07
N PRO A 369 2.50 15.61 -23.34
CA PRO A 369 2.28 16.99 -23.74
C PRO A 369 0.79 17.30 -23.91
N VAL A 370 0.05 17.40 -22.80
CA VAL A 370 -1.41 17.56 -22.81
C VAL A 370 -1.88 19.02 -22.66
N SER A 371 -0.97 20.00 -22.61
CA SER A 371 -1.34 21.42 -22.53
C SER A 371 -2.17 21.84 -23.74
N GLY A 372 -3.41 22.30 -23.49
CA GLY A 372 -4.35 22.70 -24.55
C GLY A 372 -5.04 21.53 -25.27
N VAL A 373 -4.76 20.28 -24.89
CA VAL A 373 -5.43 19.09 -25.42
C VAL A 373 -6.77 18.89 -24.70
N PRO A 374 -7.86 18.53 -25.39
CA PRO A 374 -9.11 18.16 -24.74
C PRO A 374 -8.92 16.99 -23.77
N ALA A 375 -9.57 17.04 -22.60
CA ALA A 375 -9.39 16.03 -21.56
C ALA A 375 -9.69 14.60 -22.04
N SER A 376 -10.69 14.43 -22.92
CA SER A 376 -11.01 13.13 -23.53
C SER A 376 -9.87 12.59 -24.42
N GLU A 377 -9.18 13.46 -25.13
CA GLU A 377 -8.03 13.08 -25.96
C GLU A 377 -6.80 12.77 -25.08
N ALA A 378 -6.54 13.61 -24.04
CA ALA A 378 -5.48 13.36 -23.08
C ALA A 378 -5.65 12.01 -22.35
N ALA A 379 -6.89 11.61 -22.03
CA ALA A 379 -7.19 10.30 -21.47
C ALA A 379 -6.84 9.14 -22.42
N LEU A 380 -7.08 9.31 -23.71
CA LEU A 380 -6.69 8.32 -24.73
C LEU A 380 -5.17 8.25 -24.89
N MET A 381 -4.49 9.41 -24.86
CA MET A 381 -3.02 9.46 -24.86
C MET A 381 -2.43 8.72 -23.65
N LEU A 382 -3.04 8.84 -22.47
CA LEU A 382 -2.62 8.07 -21.30
C LEU A 382 -2.76 6.55 -21.52
N ALA A 383 -3.88 6.10 -22.08
CA ALA A 383 -4.09 4.69 -22.37
C ALA A 383 -3.06 4.14 -23.38
N ASP A 384 -2.75 4.93 -24.41
CA ASP A 384 -1.72 4.58 -25.41
C ASP A 384 -0.32 4.57 -24.80
N TRP A 385 -0.03 5.52 -23.90
CA TRP A 385 1.24 5.56 -23.18
C TRP A 385 1.43 4.34 -22.26
N VAL A 386 0.37 3.93 -21.52
CA VAL A 386 0.40 2.72 -20.68
C VAL A 386 0.66 1.48 -21.53
N ARG A 387 -0.01 1.36 -22.69
CA ARG A 387 0.24 0.26 -23.65
C ARG A 387 1.69 0.26 -24.12
N ALA A 388 2.19 1.40 -24.56
CA ALA A 388 3.56 1.54 -25.05
C ALA A 388 4.60 1.27 -23.93
N LEU A 389 4.32 1.66 -22.67
CA LEU A 389 5.16 1.31 -21.54
C LEU A 389 5.19 -0.22 -21.35
N GLY A 390 4.04 -0.89 -21.33
CA GLY A 390 3.94 -2.33 -21.25
C GLY A 390 4.77 -3.04 -22.33
N ASP A 391 4.67 -2.59 -23.58
CA ASP A 391 5.46 -3.13 -24.70
C ASP A 391 6.99 -2.97 -24.45
N ARG A 392 7.44 -1.82 -23.94
CA ARG A 392 8.87 -1.55 -23.63
C ARG A 392 9.41 -2.39 -22.48
N VAL A 393 8.59 -2.71 -21.49
CA VAL A 393 8.98 -3.53 -20.34
C VAL A 393 8.67 -5.02 -20.51
N GLY A 394 8.23 -5.43 -21.71
CA GLY A 394 8.08 -6.85 -22.08
C GLY A 394 6.80 -7.53 -21.62
N VAL A 395 5.75 -6.78 -21.31
CA VAL A 395 4.44 -7.36 -20.95
C VAL A 395 3.71 -7.87 -22.21
N PRO A 396 3.03 -9.03 -22.14
CA PRO A 396 2.25 -9.57 -23.24
C PRO A 396 1.24 -8.58 -23.83
N LYS A 397 1.00 -8.69 -25.14
CA LYS A 397 0.10 -7.78 -25.84
C LYS A 397 -1.38 -8.02 -25.52
N GLY A 398 -1.73 -9.23 -25.08
CA GLY A 398 -3.08 -9.61 -24.80
C GLY A 398 -3.18 -10.80 -23.85
N LEU A 399 -4.36 -11.01 -23.29
CA LEU A 399 -4.67 -12.10 -22.36
C LEU A 399 -4.58 -13.49 -23.04
N ARG A 400 -4.68 -13.55 -24.35
CA ARG A 400 -4.54 -14.77 -25.14
C ARG A 400 -3.14 -15.38 -24.99
N GLU A 401 -2.11 -14.53 -24.89
CA GLU A 401 -0.74 -14.97 -24.66
C GLU A 401 -0.55 -15.56 -23.25
N LEU A 402 -1.43 -15.19 -22.31
CA LEU A 402 -1.48 -15.76 -20.96
C LEU A 402 -2.28 -17.07 -20.90
N GLY A 403 -3.02 -17.42 -21.96
CA GLY A 403 -3.83 -18.63 -22.03
C GLY A 403 -5.34 -18.43 -21.90
N VAL A 404 -5.82 -17.18 -21.78
CA VAL A 404 -7.27 -16.88 -21.77
C VAL A 404 -7.87 -17.12 -23.17
N SER A 405 -9.03 -17.77 -23.21
CA SER A 405 -9.79 -18.04 -24.42
C SER A 405 -11.16 -17.34 -24.42
N GLU A 406 -11.78 -17.25 -25.60
CA GLU A 406 -13.16 -16.72 -25.72
C GLU A 406 -14.16 -17.47 -24.83
N ALA A 407 -13.95 -18.77 -24.60
CA ALA A 407 -14.84 -19.60 -23.79
C ALA A 407 -14.80 -19.22 -22.29
N ASP A 408 -13.73 -18.59 -21.84
CA ASP A 408 -13.55 -18.19 -20.44
C ASP A 408 -14.26 -16.87 -20.11
N LEU A 409 -14.52 -16.01 -21.13
CA LEU A 409 -14.99 -14.64 -20.93
C LEU A 409 -16.30 -14.52 -20.16
N PRO A 410 -17.33 -15.34 -20.39
CA PRO A 410 -18.58 -15.23 -19.63
C PRO A 410 -18.38 -15.51 -18.12
N ARG A 411 -17.52 -16.49 -17.80
CA ARG A 411 -17.18 -16.81 -16.41
C ARG A 411 -16.39 -15.68 -15.77
N LEU A 412 -15.33 -15.21 -16.44
CA LEU A 412 -14.50 -14.11 -15.94
C LEU A 412 -15.32 -12.85 -15.72
N ALA A 413 -16.24 -12.54 -16.64
CA ALA A 413 -17.12 -11.37 -16.50
C ALA A 413 -18.07 -11.52 -15.28
N SER A 414 -18.67 -12.68 -15.10
CA SER A 414 -19.58 -12.94 -13.97
C SER A 414 -18.85 -12.82 -12.62
N THR A 415 -17.68 -13.44 -12.48
CA THR A 415 -16.93 -13.44 -11.22
C THR A 415 -16.31 -12.07 -10.92
N THR A 416 -15.98 -11.27 -11.94
CA THR A 416 -15.52 -9.88 -11.78
C THR A 416 -16.55 -9.01 -11.03
N LEU A 417 -17.86 -9.24 -11.26
CA LEU A 417 -18.92 -8.47 -10.61
C LEU A 417 -19.02 -8.76 -9.09
N GLU A 418 -18.44 -9.85 -8.63
CA GLU A 418 -18.41 -10.23 -7.21
C GLU A 418 -17.21 -9.64 -6.48
N ASP A 419 -16.24 -9.07 -7.22
CA ASP A 419 -15.01 -8.54 -6.64
C ASP A 419 -15.22 -7.17 -5.95
N ALA A 420 -14.74 -7.07 -4.71
CA ALA A 420 -14.89 -5.86 -3.90
C ALA A 420 -14.25 -4.61 -4.54
N CYS A 421 -13.18 -4.78 -5.32
CA CYS A 421 -12.49 -3.67 -5.99
C CYS A 421 -13.39 -2.94 -7.00
N LEU A 422 -14.37 -3.65 -7.59
CA LEU A 422 -15.27 -3.06 -8.58
C LEU A 422 -16.21 -2.01 -7.98
N THR A 423 -16.49 -2.07 -6.68
CA THR A 423 -17.45 -1.18 -6.00
C THR A 423 -17.08 0.30 -6.07
N THR A 424 -15.79 0.59 -6.20
CA THR A 424 -15.25 1.96 -6.27
C THR A 424 -14.83 2.39 -7.68
N ASN A 425 -15.08 1.54 -8.69
CA ASN A 425 -14.80 1.92 -10.08
C ASN A 425 -15.56 3.19 -10.48
N PRO A 426 -14.95 4.18 -11.17
CA PRO A 426 -15.59 5.45 -11.48
C PRO A 426 -16.83 5.32 -12.40
N ARG A 427 -16.87 4.27 -13.22
CA ARG A 427 -17.98 3.97 -14.11
C ARG A 427 -18.71 2.72 -13.65
N ASP A 428 -20.06 2.78 -13.60
CA ASP A 428 -20.89 1.60 -13.36
C ASP A 428 -20.68 0.57 -14.47
N THR A 429 -20.57 -0.69 -14.06
CA THR A 429 -20.14 -1.77 -14.94
C THR A 429 -21.04 -2.98 -14.75
N ASP A 430 -21.46 -3.60 -15.86
CA ASP A 430 -22.24 -4.84 -15.90
C ASP A 430 -21.45 -5.96 -16.60
N ALA A 431 -22.00 -7.18 -16.57
CA ALA A 431 -21.36 -8.35 -17.17
C ALA A 431 -21.04 -8.15 -18.65
N THR A 432 -21.92 -7.47 -19.40
CA THR A 432 -21.74 -7.23 -20.82
C THR A 432 -20.56 -6.30 -21.08
N ALA A 433 -20.43 -5.24 -20.30
CA ALA A 433 -19.31 -4.32 -20.40
C ALA A 433 -17.98 -4.97 -19.99
N VAL A 434 -17.97 -5.77 -18.90
CA VAL A 434 -16.77 -6.51 -18.47
C VAL A 434 -16.35 -7.53 -19.53
N GLU A 435 -17.29 -8.28 -20.11
CA GLU A 435 -16.98 -9.24 -21.15
C GLU A 435 -16.41 -8.54 -22.41
N ALA A 436 -16.96 -7.36 -22.77
CA ALA A 436 -16.42 -6.57 -23.86
C ALA A 436 -15.00 -6.07 -23.58
N LEU A 437 -14.69 -5.68 -22.32
CA LEU A 437 -13.34 -5.30 -21.91
C LEU A 437 -12.36 -6.48 -21.99
N PHE A 438 -12.74 -7.65 -21.50
CA PHE A 438 -11.91 -8.86 -21.65
C PHE A 438 -11.67 -9.20 -23.12
N ARG A 439 -12.72 -9.12 -23.97
CA ARG A 439 -12.61 -9.38 -25.41
C ARG A 439 -11.68 -8.40 -26.10
N ALA A 440 -11.70 -7.13 -25.69
CA ALA A 440 -10.79 -6.12 -26.23
C ALA A 440 -9.33 -6.33 -25.79
N ALA A 441 -9.11 -7.01 -24.64
CA ALA A 441 -7.80 -7.32 -24.09
C ALA A 441 -7.27 -8.71 -24.52
N LEU A 442 -8.05 -9.52 -25.27
CA LEU A 442 -7.60 -10.82 -25.81
C LEU A 442 -6.57 -10.62 -26.93
#